data_41abadb7f36eee8e0339d1d402fa35b5
#
_entry.id   41abadb7f36eee8e0339d1d402fa35b5
#
_cell.length_a   1.000
_cell.length_b   1.000
_cell.length_c   1.000
_cell.angle_alpha   90.00
_cell.angle_beta   90.00
_cell.angle_gamma   90.00
#
_symmetry.space_group_name_H-M   'P 1'
#
loop_
_entity.id
_entity.type
_entity.pdbx_description
1 polymer ?
#
loop_
_entity_poly.entity_id
_entity_poly.type
_entity_poly.pdbx_seq_one_letter_code
_entity_poly.pdbx_strand_id
1 'polypeptide(L)'
;MRRNAVARALGVITAIFLGVPAMANDDIVLRGMGSFHVGGRVVEISGKPVREIVRQPGGPLTKLDPNGQYMVEQMYVQYFLPKERKGKLPLLLWHGGGLTGVTYESTPDGREGWLNMFVRKGWDTYVSDAVERGRAGFAPPDVWPSEPTFLTYQDPYERFRIGDGAGSWNADPAKRRLIPGSQFPAEAYDSYMKQQVPRWLSTDDAIMTAYIALVDKVCPCVLLVHSQGGSFGFKVAEQRPDKVKAIVAIESATAGNVGKAAALKNTPTLMVFGDYVDQHPRWAAFKKIDTEYAQAVRAAGGTVDWINLPEIGIKGNSHMLMQDKNNAEIADVIQKWLVGKGLVD
;
A
#
# COMPACT_ATOMS: atom_id res chain seq x y z
N MET A 1 54.61 -39.00 46.25
CA MET A 1 54.20 -38.18 45.13
C MET A 1 52.90 -38.70 44.52
N ARG A 2 51.78 -38.15 44.90
CA ARG A 2 50.44 -38.53 44.34
C ARG A 2 50.01 -37.46 43.37
N ARG A 3 49.78 -37.80 42.07
CA ARG A 3 49.23 -36.93 41.04
C ARG A 3 47.71 -37.01 41.08
N ASN A 4 47.07 -35.89 41.38
CA ASN A 4 45.62 -35.77 41.26
C ASN A 4 45.27 -35.42 39.80
N ALA A 5 44.49 -36.28 39.13
CA ALA A 5 43.89 -36.03 37.87
C ALA A 5 42.52 -35.34 38.06
N VAL A 6 42.39 -34.14 37.57
CA VAL A 6 41.09 -33.42 37.53
C VAL A 6 40.39 -33.75 36.22
N ALA A 7 39.30 -34.50 36.29
CA ALA A 7 38.43 -34.75 35.16
C ALA A 7 37.56 -33.53 34.92
N ARG A 8 37.67 -32.91 33.75
CA ARG A 8 36.74 -31.88 33.27
C ARG A 8 35.57 -32.57 32.54
N ALA A 9 34.38 -32.44 33.08
CA ALA A 9 33.16 -32.83 32.41
C ALA A 9 32.77 -31.73 31.44
N LEU A 10 32.76 -32.03 30.14
CA LEU A 10 32.14 -31.20 29.09
C LEU A 10 30.63 -31.48 29.11
N GLY A 11 29.83 -30.51 29.56
CA GLY A 11 28.39 -30.54 29.39
C GLY A 11 28.04 -30.13 27.97
N VAL A 12 27.48 -31.05 27.19
CA VAL A 12 26.87 -30.75 25.88
C VAL A 12 25.48 -30.18 26.12
N ILE A 13 25.32 -28.90 25.90
CA ILE A 13 23.98 -28.26 25.88
C ILE A 13 23.38 -28.52 24.51
N THR A 14 22.46 -29.47 24.42
CA THR A 14 21.65 -29.69 23.23
C THR A 14 20.55 -28.63 23.21
N ALA A 15 20.71 -27.59 22.36
CA ALA A 15 19.67 -26.63 22.08
C ALA A 15 18.58 -27.32 21.24
N ILE A 16 17.44 -27.58 21.84
CA ILE A 16 16.25 -28.03 21.12
C ILE A 16 15.66 -26.82 20.44
N PHE A 17 15.93 -26.66 19.15
CA PHE A 17 15.17 -25.76 18.29
C PHE A 17 13.77 -26.36 18.10
N LEU A 18 12.80 -25.84 18.85
CA LEU A 18 11.40 -26.04 18.54
C LEU A 18 11.12 -25.26 17.23
N GLY A 19 11.24 -25.95 16.10
CA GLY A 19 10.82 -25.43 14.82
C GLY A 19 9.33 -25.10 14.89
N VAL A 20 9.00 -23.82 14.81
CA VAL A 20 7.62 -23.40 14.47
C VAL A 20 7.30 -24.08 13.13
N PRO A 21 6.21 -24.87 13.04
CA PRO A 21 5.83 -25.45 11.76
C PRO A 21 5.60 -24.30 10.79
N ALA A 22 6.46 -24.18 9.79
CA ALA A 22 6.16 -23.36 8.62
C ALA A 22 4.85 -23.90 8.08
N MET A 23 3.79 -23.12 8.14
CA MET A 23 2.58 -23.44 7.39
C MET A 23 3.03 -23.65 5.95
N ALA A 24 2.88 -24.86 5.44
CA ALA A 24 3.16 -25.14 4.04
C ALA A 24 2.15 -24.31 3.24
N ASN A 25 2.57 -23.12 2.82
CA ASN A 25 1.81 -22.36 1.85
C ASN A 25 1.90 -23.15 0.55
N ASP A 26 0.76 -23.52 -0.01
CA ASP A 26 0.70 -24.12 -1.35
C ASP A 26 1.42 -23.22 -2.34
N ASP A 27 2.09 -23.81 -3.34
CA ASP A 27 2.80 -23.07 -4.36
C ASP A 27 1.86 -22.11 -5.11
N ILE A 28 2.32 -20.89 -5.40
CA ILE A 28 1.63 -19.99 -6.29
C ILE A 28 2.02 -20.36 -7.74
N VAL A 29 1.11 -20.99 -8.46
CA VAL A 29 1.31 -21.30 -9.88
C VAL A 29 0.71 -20.20 -10.74
N LEU A 30 1.55 -19.53 -11.52
CA LEU A 30 1.15 -18.44 -12.40
C LEU A 30 1.06 -18.93 -13.86
N ARG A 31 0.06 -18.43 -14.62
CA ARG A 31 0.04 -18.51 -16.08
C ARG A 31 0.81 -17.36 -16.72
N GLY A 32 1.15 -16.31 -15.95
CA GLY A 32 1.96 -15.18 -16.40
C GLY A 32 2.19 -14.16 -15.30
N MET A 33 3.29 -13.44 -15.44
CA MET A 33 3.62 -12.25 -14.64
C MET A 33 4.41 -11.29 -15.52
N GLY A 34 4.38 -10.00 -15.17
CA GLY A 34 5.14 -8.99 -15.89
C GLY A 34 4.86 -7.60 -15.37
N SER A 35 5.33 -6.61 -16.12
CA SER A 35 5.13 -5.20 -15.77
C SER A 35 5.02 -4.32 -17.01
N PHE A 36 4.49 -3.12 -16.82
CA PHE A 36 4.42 -2.08 -17.84
C PHE A 36 4.32 -0.70 -17.18
N HIS A 37 4.55 0.33 -17.99
CA HIS A 37 4.28 1.70 -17.57
C HIS A 37 3.04 2.24 -18.27
N VAL A 38 2.32 3.16 -17.61
CA VAL A 38 1.17 3.88 -18.14
C VAL A 38 1.25 5.36 -17.82
N GLY A 39 0.49 6.17 -18.53
CA GLY A 39 0.54 7.61 -18.39
C GLY A 39 1.87 8.17 -18.89
N GLY A 40 2.29 9.26 -18.31
CA GLY A 40 3.51 9.94 -18.69
C GLY A 40 3.31 10.95 -19.83
N ARG A 41 4.24 11.87 -19.89
CA ARG A 41 4.34 12.88 -20.96
C ARG A 41 5.79 13.24 -21.23
N VAL A 42 6.08 13.73 -22.41
CA VAL A 42 7.39 14.30 -22.74
C VAL A 42 7.40 15.76 -22.31
N VAL A 43 8.45 16.16 -21.61
CA VAL A 43 8.76 17.55 -21.30
C VAL A 43 10.10 17.93 -21.88
N GLU A 44 10.26 19.18 -22.31
CA GLU A 44 11.53 19.72 -22.79
C GLU A 44 12.11 20.65 -21.75
N ILE A 45 13.38 20.43 -21.41
CA ILE A 45 14.17 21.30 -20.51
C ILE A 45 15.25 21.97 -21.36
N SER A 46 15.39 23.29 -21.23
CA SER A 46 16.38 24.07 -21.95
C SER A 46 17.00 25.15 -21.07
N GLY A 47 18.10 25.75 -21.52
CA GLY A 47 18.76 26.87 -20.83
C GLY A 47 19.56 26.48 -19.59
N LYS A 48 19.78 25.19 -19.36
CA LYS A 48 20.56 24.69 -18.22
C LYS A 48 22.05 24.63 -18.55
N PRO A 49 22.93 24.92 -17.58
CA PRO A 49 24.38 24.82 -17.81
C PRO A 49 24.82 23.37 -18.00
N VAL A 50 25.62 23.12 -19.00
CA VAL A 50 26.35 21.88 -19.15
C VAL A 50 27.41 21.79 -18.05
N ARG A 51 27.51 20.61 -17.41
CA ARG A 51 28.44 20.37 -16.30
C ARG A 51 29.41 19.24 -16.66
N GLU A 52 30.57 19.25 -16.05
CA GLU A 52 31.47 18.09 -16.08
C GLU A 52 31.30 17.30 -14.79
N ILE A 53 31.10 15.99 -14.94
CA ILE A 53 30.91 15.07 -13.83
C ILE A 53 31.75 13.81 -14.02
N VAL A 54 32.11 13.18 -12.91
CA VAL A 54 32.63 11.80 -12.90
C VAL A 54 31.46 10.86 -12.69
N ARG A 55 31.08 10.09 -13.70
CA ARG A 55 29.92 9.17 -13.65
C ARG A 55 30.19 7.91 -12.82
N GLN A 56 31.44 7.51 -12.71
CA GLN A 56 31.86 6.31 -12.00
C GLN A 56 33.10 6.63 -11.16
N PRO A 57 33.23 6.10 -9.95
CA PRO A 57 34.43 6.29 -9.14
C PRO A 57 35.70 5.95 -9.92
N GLY A 58 36.67 6.88 -9.98
CA GLY A 58 37.92 6.73 -10.75
C GLY A 58 37.78 6.86 -12.27
N GLY A 59 36.60 7.15 -12.80
CA GLY A 59 36.35 7.36 -14.22
C GLY A 59 36.76 8.75 -14.71
N PRO A 60 36.79 8.98 -16.03
CA PRO A 60 37.10 10.28 -16.61
C PRO A 60 35.98 11.28 -16.40
N LEU A 61 36.31 12.55 -16.45
CA LEU A 61 35.35 13.65 -16.57
C LEU A 61 34.57 13.49 -17.88
N THR A 62 33.25 13.58 -17.77
CA THR A 62 32.32 13.53 -18.90
C THR A 62 31.33 14.69 -18.83
N LYS A 63 30.97 15.22 -19.99
CA LYS A 63 29.94 16.28 -20.06
C LYS A 63 28.57 15.70 -19.73
N LEU A 64 27.84 16.38 -18.87
CA LEU A 64 26.42 16.19 -18.58
C LEU A 64 25.68 17.41 -19.10
N ASP A 65 24.96 17.24 -20.19
CA ASP A 65 24.00 18.24 -20.69
C ASP A 65 22.60 17.89 -20.19
N PRO A 66 21.97 18.71 -19.33
CA PRO A 66 20.64 18.47 -18.84
C PRO A 66 19.53 19.02 -19.77
N ASN A 67 19.89 19.61 -20.92
CA ASN A 67 18.93 20.11 -21.87
C ASN A 67 18.45 18.98 -22.80
N GLY A 68 17.13 18.92 -23.05
CA GLY A 68 16.55 17.92 -23.90
C GLY A 68 15.17 17.45 -23.45
N GLN A 69 14.71 16.38 -24.04
CA GLN A 69 13.40 15.79 -23.78
C GLN A 69 13.48 14.70 -22.73
N TYR A 70 12.53 14.75 -21.79
CA TYR A 70 12.41 13.80 -20.68
C TYR A 70 11.01 13.17 -20.69
N MET A 71 10.96 11.84 -20.51
CA MET A 71 9.73 11.15 -20.15
C MET A 71 9.50 11.29 -18.66
N VAL A 72 8.35 11.81 -18.25
CA VAL A 72 8.01 12.08 -16.84
C VAL A 72 6.55 11.72 -16.56
N GLU A 73 6.20 11.60 -15.28
CA GLU A 73 4.81 11.38 -14.82
C GLU A 73 4.21 10.04 -15.28
N GLN A 74 5.05 9.06 -15.60
CA GLN A 74 4.62 7.69 -15.79
C GLN A 74 4.36 7.00 -14.44
N MET A 75 3.48 5.99 -14.45
CA MET A 75 3.22 5.06 -13.36
C MET A 75 3.79 3.69 -13.73
N TYR A 76 4.34 2.97 -12.76
CA TYR A 76 4.72 1.58 -12.92
C TYR A 76 3.61 0.64 -12.44
N VAL A 77 3.40 -0.45 -13.17
CA VAL A 77 2.39 -1.47 -12.84
C VAL A 77 3.01 -2.85 -13.02
N GLN A 78 2.87 -3.69 -12.02
CA GLN A 78 3.24 -5.10 -12.08
C GLN A 78 1.99 -5.96 -11.95
N TYR A 79 1.96 -7.11 -12.64
CA TYR A 79 0.82 -8.01 -12.61
C TYR A 79 1.23 -9.46 -12.39
N PHE A 80 0.35 -10.20 -11.74
CA PHE A 80 0.46 -11.61 -11.42
C PHE A 80 -0.86 -12.29 -11.77
N LEU A 81 -0.77 -13.28 -12.66
CA LEU A 81 -1.93 -13.98 -13.21
C LEU A 81 -1.89 -15.43 -12.73
N PRO A 82 -2.73 -15.83 -11.77
CA PRO A 82 -2.76 -17.21 -11.29
C PRO A 82 -3.18 -18.16 -12.42
N LYS A 83 -2.67 -19.39 -12.37
CA LYS A 83 -3.06 -20.44 -13.32
C LYS A 83 -4.58 -20.71 -13.24
N GLU A 84 -5.08 -20.81 -12.03
CA GLU A 84 -6.50 -20.98 -11.75
C GLU A 84 -7.12 -19.64 -11.38
N ARG A 85 -7.74 -18.98 -12.35
CA ARG A 85 -8.47 -17.76 -12.14
C ARG A 85 -9.85 -18.06 -11.55
N LYS A 86 -10.21 -17.38 -10.47
CA LYS A 86 -11.53 -17.39 -9.82
C LYS A 86 -12.17 -16.01 -9.79
N GLY A 87 -11.36 -14.97 -9.67
CA GLY A 87 -11.84 -13.60 -9.77
C GLY A 87 -12.31 -13.30 -11.20
N LYS A 88 -13.57 -12.86 -11.37
CA LYS A 88 -14.16 -12.55 -12.68
C LYS A 88 -13.50 -11.37 -13.37
N LEU A 89 -12.92 -10.47 -12.59
CA LEU A 89 -12.28 -9.23 -13.03
C LEU A 89 -10.89 -9.10 -12.45
N PRO A 90 -9.98 -8.31 -13.05
CA PRO A 90 -8.72 -7.94 -12.43
C PRO A 90 -8.92 -7.20 -11.11
N LEU A 91 -8.06 -7.45 -10.13
CA LEU A 91 -7.98 -6.74 -8.85
C LEU A 91 -6.77 -5.81 -8.86
N LEU A 92 -6.98 -4.50 -8.74
CA LEU A 92 -5.94 -3.48 -8.75
C LEU A 92 -5.70 -2.97 -7.32
N LEU A 93 -4.46 -3.09 -6.83
CA LEU A 93 -4.03 -2.68 -5.49
C LEU A 93 -3.33 -1.33 -5.56
N TRP A 94 -3.90 -0.30 -4.92
CA TRP A 94 -3.38 1.07 -4.92
C TRP A 94 -2.97 1.50 -3.52
N HIS A 95 -1.70 1.85 -3.36
CA HIS A 95 -1.06 2.16 -2.07
C HIS A 95 -1.42 3.55 -1.52
N GLY A 96 -1.10 3.77 -0.24
CA GLY A 96 -1.24 5.05 0.46
C GLY A 96 -0.13 6.06 0.15
N GLY A 97 -0.25 7.24 0.76
CA GLY A 97 0.72 8.32 0.63
C GLY A 97 2.08 7.98 1.25
N GLY A 98 3.19 8.28 0.54
CA GLY A 98 4.54 7.98 1.00
C GLY A 98 4.92 6.50 0.91
N LEU A 99 4.12 5.69 0.21
CA LEU A 99 4.29 4.25 0.03
C LEU A 99 4.37 3.89 -1.46
N THR A 100 4.59 2.61 -1.72
CA THR A 100 4.61 1.97 -3.04
C THR A 100 3.82 0.67 -3.02
N GLY A 101 3.81 -0.07 -4.12
CA GLY A 101 3.21 -1.41 -4.20
C GLY A 101 3.80 -2.41 -3.21
N VAL A 102 5.02 -2.18 -2.70
CA VAL A 102 5.66 -2.99 -1.64
C VAL A 102 4.76 -3.18 -0.41
N THR A 103 3.89 -2.20 -0.13
CA THR A 103 2.87 -2.29 0.94
C THR A 103 2.05 -3.58 0.90
N TYR A 104 1.85 -4.15 -0.29
CA TYR A 104 1.04 -5.35 -0.50
C TYR A 104 1.87 -6.62 -0.75
N GLU A 105 3.18 -6.51 -1.01
CA GLU A 105 4.04 -7.63 -1.40
C GLU A 105 4.39 -8.51 -0.19
N SER A 106 4.92 -7.91 0.87
CA SER A 106 5.26 -8.58 2.13
C SER A 106 5.05 -7.65 3.31
N THR A 107 4.78 -8.24 4.47
CA THR A 107 4.72 -7.47 5.73
C THR A 107 6.13 -7.13 6.23
N PRO A 108 6.29 -6.11 7.10
CA PRO A 108 7.59 -5.72 7.64
C PRO A 108 8.34 -6.83 8.37
N ASP A 109 7.62 -7.76 8.96
CA ASP A 109 8.12 -8.94 9.69
C ASP A 109 8.28 -10.19 8.80
N GLY A 110 8.15 -10.04 7.47
CA GLY A 110 8.45 -11.09 6.49
C GLY A 110 7.31 -12.08 6.22
N ARG A 111 6.10 -11.85 6.76
CA ARG A 111 4.92 -12.65 6.43
C ARG A 111 4.41 -12.30 5.03
N GLU A 112 3.54 -13.14 4.50
CA GLU A 112 2.89 -12.96 3.22
C GLU A 112 2.01 -11.69 3.20
N GLY A 113 2.12 -10.92 2.13
CA GLY A 113 1.29 -9.73 1.89
C GLY A 113 0.01 -10.05 1.10
N TRP A 114 -0.87 -9.08 1.01
CA TRP A 114 -2.17 -9.24 0.32
C TRP A 114 -2.02 -9.52 -1.18
N LEU A 115 -0.93 -9.09 -1.84
CA LEU A 115 -0.66 -9.46 -3.24
C LEU A 115 -0.70 -10.98 -3.41
N ASN A 116 0.12 -11.70 -2.65
CA ASN A 116 0.20 -13.15 -2.73
C ASN A 116 -1.10 -13.81 -2.31
N MET A 117 -1.73 -13.32 -1.23
CA MET A 117 -3.00 -13.86 -0.73
C MET A 117 -4.12 -13.76 -1.77
N PHE A 118 -4.26 -12.64 -2.49
CA PHE A 118 -5.27 -12.50 -3.52
C PHE A 118 -4.93 -13.29 -4.79
N VAL A 119 -3.64 -13.41 -5.14
CA VAL A 119 -3.21 -14.32 -6.22
C VAL A 119 -3.58 -15.78 -5.89
N ARG A 120 -3.34 -16.25 -4.64
CA ARG A 120 -3.77 -17.58 -4.19
C ARG A 120 -5.29 -17.77 -4.22
N LYS A 121 -6.05 -16.71 -3.94
CA LYS A 121 -7.52 -16.71 -4.03
C LYS A 121 -8.02 -16.67 -5.48
N GLY A 122 -7.12 -16.69 -6.47
CA GLY A 122 -7.43 -16.76 -7.90
C GLY A 122 -7.72 -15.42 -8.57
N TRP A 123 -7.22 -14.30 -8.01
CA TRP A 123 -7.37 -12.99 -8.64
C TRP A 123 -6.21 -12.69 -9.58
N ASP A 124 -6.52 -12.25 -10.80
CA ASP A 124 -5.57 -11.52 -11.63
C ASP A 124 -5.23 -10.21 -10.93
N THR A 125 -4.07 -10.15 -10.27
CA THR A 125 -3.72 -9.07 -9.36
C THR A 125 -2.71 -8.13 -9.98
N TYR A 126 -3.02 -6.84 -9.93
CA TYR A 126 -2.17 -5.75 -10.41
C TYR A 126 -1.77 -4.87 -9.22
N VAL A 127 -0.49 -4.60 -9.08
CA VAL A 127 0.04 -3.70 -8.05
C VAL A 127 0.78 -2.57 -8.73
N SER A 128 0.57 -1.34 -8.28
CA SER A 128 1.14 -0.16 -8.92
C SER A 128 2.01 0.65 -7.96
N ASP A 129 3.02 1.29 -8.53
CA ASP A 129 3.71 2.43 -7.92
C ASP A 129 3.23 3.68 -8.65
N ALA A 130 2.54 4.57 -7.94
CA ALA A 130 2.00 5.80 -8.50
C ALA A 130 3.12 6.70 -9.06
N VAL A 131 2.74 7.72 -9.83
CA VAL A 131 3.70 8.74 -10.29
C VAL A 131 4.56 9.20 -9.11
N GLU A 132 5.85 9.40 -9.34
CA GLU A 132 6.86 9.81 -8.34
C GLU A 132 7.15 8.79 -7.23
N ARG A 133 6.62 7.58 -7.32
CA ARG A 133 6.82 6.54 -6.30
C ARG A 133 7.63 5.37 -6.84
N GLY A 134 8.56 4.90 -6.04
CA GLY A 134 9.29 3.66 -6.27
C GLY A 134 9.75 3.46 -7.71
N ARG A 135 9.24 2.42 -8.37
CA ARG A 135 9.60 2.02 -9.73
C ARG A 135 9.05 2.93 -10.84
N ALA A 136 8.14 3.86 -10.51
CA ALA A 136 7.67 4.86 -11.46
C ALA A 136 8.76 5.89 -11.83
N GLY A 137 9.79 6.03 -10.99
CA GLY A 137 10.88 6.97 -11.20
C GLY A 137 10.52 8.41 -10.82
N PHE A 138 11.42 9.31 -11.10
CA PHE A 138 11.33 10.72 -10.73
C PHE A 138 11.48 11.62 -11.95
N ALA A 139 10.88 12.81 -11.90
CA ALA A 139 11.11 13.86 -12.87
C ALA A 139 12.31 14.73 -12.46
N PRO A 140 12.96 15.42 -13.41
CA PRO A 140 13.87 16.50 -13.09
C PRO A 140 13.20 17.57 -12.20
N PRO A 141 13.95 18.22 -11.28
CA PRO A 141 13.38 19.21 -10.34
C PRO A 141 12.59 20.36 -11.00
N ASP A 142 12.89 20.68 -12.24
CA ASP A 142 12.19 21.71 -13.01
C ASP A 142 10.73 21.33 -13.33
N VAL A 143 10.41 20.06 -13.34
CA VAL A 143 9.05 19.56 -13.62
C VAL A 143 8.15 19.66 -12.39
N TRP A 144 8.73 19.33 -11.23
CA TRP A 144 8.04 19.41 -9.94
C TRP A 144 8.84 20.36 -9.03
N PRO A 145 8.55 21.68 -9.07
CA PRO A 145 9.38 22.67 -8.40
C PRO A 145 9.27 22.67 -6.88
N SER A 146 8.29 21.94 -6.32
CA SER A 146 8.16 21.81 -4.86
C SER A 146 9.10 20.75 -4.32
N GLU A 147 9.59 20.94 -3.09
CA GLU A 147 10.37 19.92 -2.39
C GLU A 147 9.49 18.74 -2.01
N PRO A 148 10.00 17.49 -2.10
CA PRO A 148 9.30 16.33 -1.61
C PRO A 148 9.24 16.31 -0.08
N THR A 149 8.17 15.73 0.46
CA THR A 149 8.04 15.46 1.89
C THR A 149 8.56 14.07 2.22
N PHE A 150 9.23 13.96 3.35
CA PHE A 150 9.73 12.70 3.92
C PHE A 150 9.05 12.45 5.25
N LEU A 151 8.80 11.17 5.58
CA LEU A 151 8.30 10.80 6.88
C LEU A 151 9.45 10.53 7.85
N THR A 152 9.37 11.09 9.04
CA THR A 152 10.24 10.73 10.16
C THR A 152 9.81 9.38 10.74
N TYR A 153 10.67 8.74 11.55
CA TYR A 153 10.27 7.55 12.29
C TYR A 153 9.07 7.77 13.22
N GLN A 154 9.01 8.95 13.81
CA GLN A 154 7.96 9.31 14.74
C GLN A 154 6.58 9.41 14.08
N ASP A 155 6.50 10.06 12.90
CA ASP A 155 5.22 10.42 12.29
C ASP A 155 4.30 9.21 12.02
N PRO A 156 4.71 8.14 11.30
CA PRO A 156 3.81 7.00 11.11
C PRO A 156 3.60 6.18 12.39
N TYR A 157 4.58 6.14 13.30
CA TYR A 157 4.41 5.41 14.55
C TYR A 157 3.24 5.95 15.38
N GLU A 158 3.16 7.26 15.50
CA GLU A 158 2.12 7.94 16.26
C GLU A 158 0.83 8.09 15.45
N ARG A 159 0.93 8.58 14.23
CA ARG A 159 -0.20 8.90 13.37
C ARG A 159 -0.96 7.68 12.86
N PHE A 160 -0.27 6.56 12.60
CA PHE A 160 -0.90 5.34 12.09
C PHE A 160 -1.43 4.43 13.19
N ARG A 161 -1.52 4.91 14.41
CA ARG A 161 -2.06 4.17 15.55
C ARG A 161 -1.29 2.88 15.84
N ILE A 162 0.04 2.92 15.63
CA ILE A 162 0.97 1.87 16.08
C ILE A 162 1.27 2.13 17.56
N GLY A 163 1.69 3.34 17.89
CA GLY A 163 1.86 3.84 19.25
C GLY A 163 0.58 4.41 19.85
N ASP A 164 0.60 4.63 21.17
CA ASP A 164 -0.53 5.12 21.98
C ASP A 164 -0.74 6.64 21.93
N GLY A 165 -0.37 7.27 20.84
CA GLY A 165 -0.57 8.70 20.58
C GLY A 165 0.73 9.50 20.57
N ALA A 166 0.60 10.82 20.69
CA ALA A 166 1.71 11.74 20.63
C ALA A 166 2.77 11.46 21.72
N GLY A 167 4.04 11.46 21.33
CA GLY A 167 5.17 11.14 22.23
C GLY A 167 5.32 9.65 22.55
N SER A 168 4.63 8.76 21.85
CA SER A 168 4.77 7.32 22.02
C SER A 168 6.01 6.73 21.33
N TRP A 169 6.52 7.42 20.31
CA TRP A 169 7.78 7.06 19.68
C TRP A 169 8.98 7.37 20.59
N ASN A 170 9.96 6.46 20.59
CA ASN A 170 11.28 6.69 21.19
C ASN A 170 12.34 6.00 20.35
N ALA A 171 13.53 6.62 20.21
CA ALA A 171 14.67 6.01 19.52
C ALA A 171 15.12 4.70 20.20
N ASP A 172 15.04 4.65 21.53
CA ASP A 172 15.20 3.41 22.31
C ASP A 172 13.91 2.58 22.20
N PRO A 173 13.95 1.39 21.55
CA PRO A 173 12.77 0.54 21.39
C PRO A 173 12.10 0.15 22.71
N ALA A 174 12.88 0.01 23.80
CA ALA A 174 12.36 -0.36 25.11
C ALA A 174 11.49 0.72 25.76
N LYS A 175 11.57 1.97 25.24
CA LYS A 175 10.78 3.11 25.71
C LYS A 175 9.61 3.46 24.80
N ARG A 176 9.44 2.74 23.69
CA ARG A 176 8.29 2.91 22.80
C ARG A 176 7.02 2.43 23.47
N ARG A 177 5.95 3.18 23.35
CA ARG A 177 4.65 2.79 23.86
C ARG A 177 3.74 2.40 22.71
N LEU A 178 3.32 1.14 22.68
CA LEU A 178 2.34 0.62 21.72
C LEU A 178 0.92 0.93 22.20
N ILE A 179 0.02 1.10 21.28
CA ILE A 179 -1.40 1.10 21.60
C ILE A 179 -1.79 -0.29 22.12
N PRO A 180 -2.59 -0.41 23.20
CA PRO A 180 -2.92 -1.71 23.78
C PRO A 180 -3.56 -2.66 22.76
N GLY A 181 -3.05 -3.88 22.66
CA GLY A 181 -3.56 -4.88 21.71
C GLY A 181 -3.20 -4.67 20.23
N SER A 182 -2.24 -3.77 19.94
CA SER A 182 -1.79 -3.49 18.56
C SER A 182 -1.44 -4.77 17.81
N GLN A 183 -1.97 -4.90 16.61
CA GLN A 183 -1.65 -5.96 15.65
C GLN A 183 -0.47 -5.60 14.75
N PHE A 184 0.01 -4.37 14.78
CA PHE A 184 1.18 -4.00 13.98
C PHE A 184 2.44 -4.73 14.49
N PRO A 185 3.30 -5.30 13.60
CA PRO A 185 4.55 -5.94 13.98
C PRO A 185 5.62 -4.90 14.36
N ALA A 186 5.47 -4.31 15.55
CA ALA A 186 6.28 -3.16 15.99
C ALA A 186 7.76 -3.51 16.16
N GLU A 187 8.09 -4.78 16.39
CA GLU A 187 9.45 -5.32 16.38
C GLU A 187 10.14 -5.17 15.03
N ALA A 188 9.37 -5.14 13.94
CA ALA A 188 9.86 -4.95 12.57
C ALA A 188 9.66 -3.52 12.05
N TYR A 189 9.46 -2.54 12.94
CA TYR A 189 9.18 -1.16 12.55
C TYR A 189 10.26 -0.54 11.66
N ASP A 190 11.53 -0.87 11.86
CA ASP A 190 12.62 -0.40 11.01
C ASP A 190 12.49 -0.91 9.57
N SER A 191 12.00 -2.15 9.38
CA SER A 191 11.71 -2.70 8.06
C SER A 191 10.53 -1.99 7.40
N TYR A 192 9.52 -1.60 8.18
CA TYR A 192 8.42 -0.78 7.69
C TYR A 192 8.91 0.61 7.23
N MET A 193 9.79 1.25 7.99
CA MET A 193 10.34 2.57 7.61
C MET A 193 11.16 2.54 6.33
N LYS A 194 11.77 1.40 5.98
CA LYS A 194 12.44 1.20 4.69
C LYS A 194 11.49 1.17 3.49
N GLN A 195 10.19 0.97 3.70
CA GLN A 195 9.17 1.03 2.64
C GLN A 195 8.72 2.46 2.34
N GLN A 196 9.08 3.43 3.19
CA GLN A 196 8.70 4.82 2.99
C GLN A 196 9.50 5.46 1.86
N VAL A 197 8.81 6.21 1.01
CA VAL A 197 9.41 6.94 -0.10
C VAL A 197 9.02 8.41 -0.04
N PRO A 198 9.84 9.30 -0.63
CA PRO A 198 9.49 10.72 -0.71
C PRO A 198 8.17 10.91 -1.46
N ARG A 199 7.46 11.99 -1.15
CA ARG A 199 6.19 12.34 -1.75
C ARG A 199 6.14 13.83 -2.07
N TRP A 200 5.82 14.18 -3.31
CA TRP A 200 5.44 15.55 -3.67
C TRP A 200 3.96 15.79 -3.36
N LEU A 201 3.61 17.01 -2.95
CA LEU A 201 2.23 17.41 -2.70
C LEU A 201 1.57 18.06 -3.92
N SER A 202 2.35 18.34 -4.96
CA SER A 202 1.93 19.01 -6.21
C SER A 202 1.66 18.05 -7.37
N THR A 203 1.74 16.73 -7.17
CA THR A 203 1.68 15.70 -8.25
C THR A 203 0.32 15.01 -8.37
N ASP A 204 -0.68 15.41 -7.60
CA ASP A 204 -1.98 14.72 -7.56
C ASP A 204 -2.66 14.63 -8.95
N ASP A 205 -2.56 15.65 -9.81
CA ASP A 205 -3.11 15.62 -11.15
C ASP A 205 -2.38 14.64 -12.07
N ALA A 206 -1.06 14.56 -11.96
CA ALA A 206 -0.26 13.58 -12.70
C ALA A 206 -0.59 12.14 -12.24
N ILE A 207 -0.75 11.92 -10.94
CA ILE A 207 -1.18 10.64 -10.36
C ILE A 207 -2.57 10.27 -10.88
N MET A 208 -3.53 11.20 -10.87
CA MET A 208 -4.87 10.98 -11.40
C MET A 208 -4.86 10.58 -12.87
N THR A 209 -4.09 11.32 -13.71
CA THR A 209 -3.94 11.03 -15.14
C THR A 209 -3.41 9.63 -15.37
N ALA A 210 -2.39 9.21 -14.62
CA ALA A 210 -1.81 7.88 -14.75
C ALA A 210 -2.75 6.76 -14.25
N TYR A 211 -3.51 6.98 -13.16
CA TYR A 211 -4.52 6.02 -12.71
C TYR A 211 -5.68 5.87 -13.69
N ILE A 212 -6.12 6.97 -14.33
CA ILE A 212 -7.11 6.91 -15.41
C ILE A 212 -6.56 6.07 -16.57
N ALA A 213 -5.31 6.30 -16.99
CA ALA A 213 -4.67 5.52 -18.05
C ALA A 213 -4.55 4.02 -17.67
N LEU A 214 -4.28 3.70 -16.41
CA LEU A 214 -4.28 2.32 -15.93
C LEU A 214 -5.66 1.67 -16.04
N VAL A 215 -6.69 2.36 -15.55
CA VAL A 215 -8.08 1.88 -15.63
C VAL A 215 -8.53 1.75 -17.08
N ASP A 216 -8.18 2.68 -17.95
CA ASP A 216 -8.51 2.61 -19.37
C ASP A 216 -7.84 1.42 -20.08
N LYS A 217 -6.65 0.99 -19.62
CA LYS A 217 -5.90 -0.13 -20.17
C LYS A 217 -6.35 -1.50 -19.65
N VAL A 218 -6.69 -1.62 -18.36
CA VAL A 218 -6.85 -2.91 -17.68
C VAL A 218 -8.29 -3.28 -17.36
N CYS A 219 -9.15 -2.28 -17.10
CA CYS A 219 -10.52 -2.52 -16.64
C CYS A 219 -11.51 -2.85 -17.78
N PRO A 220 -12.61 -3.59 -17.51
CA PRO A 220 -13.34 -3.59 -16.22
C PRO A 220 -12.59 -4.30 -15.10
N CYS A 221 -12.63 -3.73 -13.89
CA CYS A 221 -11.83 -4.18 -12.75
C CYS A 221 -12.47 -3.90 -11.38
N VAL A 222 -11.87 -4.48 -10.35
CA VAL A 222 -12.10 -4.15 -8.93
C VAL A 222 -10.91 -3.33 -8.43
N LEU A 223 -11.18 -2.24 -7.73
CA LEU A 223 -10.15 -1.45 -7.05
C LEU A 223 -10.08 -1.86 -5.57
N LEU A 224 -8.89 -2.17 -5.07
CA LEU A 224 -8.59 -2.23 -3.65
C LEU A 224 -7.60 -1.10 -3.35
N VAL A 225 -8.04 -0.13 -2.58
CA VAL A 225 -7.34 1.13 -2.39
C VAL A 225 -7.09 1.41 -0.91
N HIS A 226 -5.95 1.98 -0.57
CA HIS A 226 -5.59 2.31 0.79
C HIS A 226 -5.27 3.79 0.94
N SER A 227 -5.79 4.42 1.99
CA SER A 227 -5.42 5.77 2.41
C SER A 227 -5.52 6.79 1.26
N GLN A 228 -4.44 7.45 0.86
CA GLN A 228 -4.41 8.36 -0.29
C GLN A 228 -4.86 7.69 -1.59
N GLY A 229 -4.54 6.40 -1.79
CA GLY A 229 -5.03 5.63 -2.92
C GLY A 229 -6.55 5.59 -3.00
N GLY A 230 -7.25 5.66 -1.86
CA GLY A 230 -8.71 5.78 -1.80
C GLY A 230 -9.21 7.09 -2.42
N SER A 231 -8.57 8.21 -2.09
CA SER A 231 -8.92 9.52 -2.67
C SER A 231 -8.86 9.52 -4.20
N PHE A 232 -7.86 8.85 -4.77
CA PHE A 232 -7.75 8.69 -6.22
C PHE A 232 -8.74 7.67 -6.76
N GLY A 233 -8.91 6.54 -6.08
CA GLY A 233 -9.79 5.45 -6.50
C GLY A 233 -11.23 5.88 -6.67
N PHE A 234 -11.78 6.62 -5.72
CA PHE A 234 -13.14 7.18 -5.84
C PHE A 234 -13.27 8.16 -6.99
N LYS A 235 -12.33 9.10 -7.13
CA LYS A 235 -12.35 10.10 -8.22
C LYS A 235 -12.20 9.46 -9.60
N VAL A 236 -11.41 8.39 -9.73
CA VAL A 236 -11.29 7.62 -10.98
C VAL A 236 -12.58 6.88 -11.27
N ALA A 237 -13.20 6.24 -10.28
CA ALA A 237 -14.47 5.55 -10.45
C ALA A 237 -15.60 6.51 -10.85
N GLU A 238 -15.63 7.73 -10.30
CA GLU A 238 -16.56 8.80 -10.73
C GLU A 238 -16.39 9.20 -12.20
N GLN A 239 -15.15 9.09 -12.73
CA GLN A 239 -14.85 9.42 -14.14
C GLN A 239 -14.95 8.22 -15.08
N ARG A 240 -14.92 6.99 -14.55
CA ARG A 240 -14.95 5.73 -15.30
C ARG A 240 -15.94 4.73 -14.66
N PRO A 241 -17.20 5.12 -14.43
CA PRO A 241 -18.17 4.29 -13.72
C PRO A 241 -18.53 2.99 -14.48
N ASP A 242 -18.34 3.00 -15.80
CA ASP A 242 -18.51 1.82 -16.66
C ASP A 242 -17.35 0.82 -16.55
N LYS A 243 -16.18 1.24 -16.07
CA LYS A 243 -14.98 0.41 -15.96
C LYS A 243 -14.72 -0.10 -14.55
N VAL A 244 -14.94 0.71 -13.52
CA VAL A 244 -14.76 0.28 -12.13
C VAL A 244 -16.01 -0.43 -11.65
N LYS A 245 -15.92 -1.73 -11.40
CA LYS A 245 -17.08 -2.59 -11.06
C LYS A 245 -17.29 -2.82 -9.58
N ALA A 246 -16.27 -2.57 -8.76
CA ALA A 246 -16.36 -2.53 -7.30
C ALA A 246 -15.17 -1.77 -6.72
N ILE A 247 -15.34 -1.25 -5.51
CA ILE A 247 -14.28 -0.60 -4.73
C ILE A 247 -14.22 -1.25 -3.35
N VAL A 248 -13.00 -1.63 -2.92
CA VAL A 248 -12.67 -1.96 -1.53
C VAL A 248 -11.75 -0.84 -1.02
N ALA A 249 -12.27 0.00 -0.15
CA ALA A 249 -11.54 1.15 0.40
C ALA A 249 -11.09 0.83 1.83
N ILE A 250 -9.78 0.75 2.01
CA ILE A 250 -9.13 0.46 3.28
C ILE A 250 -8.68 1.79 3.89
N GLU A 251 -9.36 2.22 4.95
CA GLU A 251 -9.08 3.48 5.64
C GLU A 251 -8.74 4.62 4.67
N SER A 252 -9.65 4.89 3.75
CA SER A 252 -9.50 5.96 2.76
C SER A 252 -9.17 7.29 3.45
N ALA A 253 -8.24 8.06 2.91
CA ALA A 253 -7.93 9.38 3.44
C ALA A 253 -9.07 10.37 3.18
N THR A 254 -9.70 10.26 2.02
CA THR A 254 -10.95 10.93 1.65
C THR A 254 -11.63 10.08 0.58
N ALA A 255 -12.94 10.08 0.56
CA ALA A 255 -13.69 9.51 -0.55
C ALA A 255 -13.75 10.50 -1.75
N GLY A 256 -14.67 10.27 -2.68
CA GLY A 256 -14.89 11.10 -3.85
C GLY A 256 -15.60 12.42 -3.59
N ASN A 257 -16.13 13.01 -4.63
CA ASN A 257 -16.91 14.23 -4.56
C ASN A 257 -18.39 13.89 -4.32
N VAL A 258 -18.98 14.38 -3.22
CA VAL A 258 -20.39 14.17 -2.85
C VAL A 258 -21.31 14.54 -4.03
N GLY A 259 -21.04 15.63 -4.75
CA GLY A 259 -21.81 16.05 -5.92
C GLY A 259 -21.74 15.08 -7.12
N LYS A 260 -20.78 14.12 -7.11
CA LYS A 260 -20.61 13.09 -8.15
C LYS A 260 -20.96 11.68 -7.67
N ALA A 261 -21.46 11.54 -6.44
CA ALA A 261 -21.74 10.25 -5.81
C ALA A 261 -22.70 9.36 -6.63
N ALA A 262 -23.59 9.94 -7.41
CA ALA A 262 -24.50 9.22 -8.31
C ALA A 262 -23.77 8.40 -9.39
N ALA A 263 -22.54 8.75 -9.76
CA ALA A 263 -21.73 7.97 -10.70
C ALA A 263 -21.44 6.55 -10.18
N LEU A 264 -21.40 6.37 -8.84
CA LEU A 264 -21.14 5.07 -8.21
C LEU A 264 -22.40 4.25 -7.91
N LYS A 265 -23.56 4.62 -8.46
CA LYS A 265 -24.82 3.89 -8.26
C LYS A 265 -24.70 2.38 -8.55
N ASN A 266 -23.95 2.02 -9.58
CA ASN A 266 -23.77 0.63 -10.02
C ASN A 266 -22.39 0.04 -9.61
N THR A 267 -21.66 0.71 -8.71
CA THR A 267 -20.33 0.30 -8.24
C THR A 267 -20.42 -0.02 -6.74
N PRO A 268 -20.72 -1.29 -6.38
CA PRO A 268 -20.74 -1.68 -4.98
C PRO A 268 -19.40 -1.34 -4.32
N THR A 269 -19.48 -0.74 -3.15
CA THR A 269 -18.32 -0.26 -2.41
C THR A 269 -18.29 -0.88 -1.03
N LEU A 270 -17.13 -1.36 -0.60
CA LEU A 270 -16.82 -1.76 0.77
C LEU A 270 -15.88 -0.73 1.37
N MET A 271 -16.24 -0.16 2.51
CA MET A 271 -15.35 0.66 3.34
C MET A 271 -14.96 -0.12 4.59
N VAL A 272 -13.65 -0.25 4.84
CA VAL A 272 -13.08 -1.00 5.98
C VAL A 272 -12.24 -0.07 6.83
N PHE A 273 -12.53 -0.04 8.12
CA PHE A 273 -11.79 0.73 9.12
C PHE A 273 -11.24 -0.18 10.21
N GLY A 274 -9.98 0.08 10.61
CA GLY A 274 -9.31 -0.58 11.72
C GLY A 274 -9.80 -0.09 13.08
N ASP A 275 -8.98 -0.29 14.10
CA ASP A 275 -9.28 0.10 15.48
C ASP A 275 -8.79 1.53 15.78
N TYR A 276 -9.30 2.12 16.85
CA TYR A 276 -8.89 3.42 17.41
C TYR A 276 -9.01 4.63 16.45
N VAL A 277 -9.73 4.50 15.34
CA VAL A 277 -9.86 5.56 14.32
C VAL A 277 -10.42 6.84 14.93
N ASP A 278 -11.45 6.72 15.76
CA ASP A 278 -12.16 7.85 16.37
C ASP A 278 -11.34 8.53 17.50
N GLN A 279 -10.28 7.87 17.99
CA GLN A 279 -9.38 8.42 19.01
C GLN A 279 -8.30 9.35 18.42
N HIS A 280 -8.12 9.34 17.10
CA HIS A 280 -7.14 10.19 16.43
C HIS A 280 -7.84 11.25 15.57
N PRO A 281 -7.66 12.56 15.85
CA PRO A 281 -8.45 13.64 15.22
C PRO A 281 -8.43 13.61 13.69
N ARG A 282 -7.28 13.31 13.10
CA ARG A 282 -7.13 13.24 11.64
C ARG A 282 -7.95 12.09 11.04
N TRP A 283 -7.90 10.91 11.64
CA TRP A 283 -8.60 9.74 11.12
C TRP A 283 -10.10 9.82 11.36
N ALA A 284 -10.52 10.37 12.49
CA ALA A 284 -11.93 10.69 12.76
C ALA A 284 -12.49 11.67 11.71
N ALA A 285 -11.71 12.70 11.33
CA ALA A 285 -12.11 13.65 10.29
C ALA A 285 -12.25 12.98 8.92
N PHE A 286 -11.32 12.10 8.52
CA PHE A 286 -11.43 11.35 7.26
C PHE A 286 -12.60 10.38 7.28
N LYS A 287 -12.80 9.63 8.36
CA LYS A 287 -13.95 8.73 8.52
C LYS A 287 -15.28 9.48 8.38
N LYS A 288 -15.37 10.72 8.90
CA LYS A 288 -16.55 11.58 8.73
C LYS A 288 -16.78 11.93 7.25
N ILE A 289 -15.74 12.35 6.51
CA ILE A 289 -15.83 12.65 5.08
C ILE A 289 -16.29 11.41 4.30
N ASP A 290 -15.72 10.26 4.60
CA ASP A 290 -16.08 8.98 3.98
C ASP A 290 -17.53 8.58 4.30
N THR A 291 -18.00 8.86 5.52
CA THR A 291 -19.39 8.62 5.93
C THR A 291 -20.35 9.50 5.14
N GLU A 292 -20.07 10.78 4.99
CA GLU A 292 -20.88 11.72 4.20
C GLU A 292 -20.97 11.28 2.74
N TYR A 293 -19.84 10.86 2.15
CA TYR A 293 -19.81 10.35 0.78
C TYR A 293 -20.60 9.04 0.64
N ALA A 294 -20.44 8.10 1.57
CA ALA A 294 -21.20 6.85 1.58
C ALA A 294 -22.71 7.10 1.66
N GLN A 295 -23.14 8.07 2.47
CA GLN A 295 -24.56 8.47 2.54
C GLN A 295 -25.05 9.03 1.20
N ALA A 296 -24.26 9.86 0.53
CA ALA A 296 -24.59 10.41 -0.79
C ALA A 296 -24.73 9.32 -1.86
N VAL A 297 -23.81 8.34 -1.88
CA VAL A 297 -23.88 7.19 -2.80
C VAL A 297 -25.16 6.37 -2.54
N ARG A 298 -25.49 6.09 -1.28
CA ARG A 298 -26.71 5.36 -0.91
C ARG A 298 -27.97 6.15 -1.27
N ALA A 299 -27.99 7.47 -1.05
CA ALA A 299 -29.08 8.35 -1.44
C ALA A 299 -29.32 8.35 -2.98
N ALA A 300 -28.25 8.18 -3.75
CA ALA A 300 -28.32 8.01 -5.22
C ALA A 300 -28.74 6.60 -5.66
N GLY A 301 -29.05 5.69 -4.72
CA GLY A 301 -29.45 4.30 -4.97
C GLY A 301 -28.28 3.33 -5.17
N GLY A 302 -27.06 3.72 -4.79
CA GLY A 302 -25.88 2.85 -4.78
C GLY A 302 -25.75 2.02 -3.50
N THR A 303 -24.85 1.04 -3.53
CA THR A 303 -24.55 0.16 -2.39
C THR A 303 -23.20 0.49 -1.80
N VAL A 304 -23.17 0.87 -0.52
CA VAL A 304 -21.95 1.01 0.26
C VAL A 304 -22.08 0.17 1.52
N ASP A 305 -21.27 -0.87 1.62
CA ASP A 305 -21.12 -1.65 2.84
C ASP A 305 -20.01 -1.05 3.70
N TRP A 306 -20.19 -1.10 5.02
CA TRP A 306 -19.27 -0.48 5.98
C TRP A 306 -18.89 -1.49 7.05
N ILE A 307 -17.59 -1.66 7.27
CA ILE A 307 -17.06 -2.54 8.31
C ILE A 307 -16.10 -1.75 9.19
N ASN A 308 -16.46 -1.62 10.47
CA ASN A 308 -15.52 -1.30 11.53
C ASN A 308 -15.03 -2.63 12.10
N LEU A 309 -13.77 -2.98 11.92
CA LEU A 309 -13.23 -4.28 12.33
C LEU A 309 -13.50 -4.64 13.80
N PRO A 310 -13.42 -3.69 14.77
CA PRO A 310 -13.75 -3.98 16.16
C PRO A 310 -15.20 -4.45 16.39
N GLU A 311 -16.15 -4.00 15.57
CA GLU A 311 -17.56 -4.37 15.68
C GLU A 311 -17.83 -5.82 15.29
N ILE A 312 -16.93 -6.41 14.48
CA ILE A 312 -16.97 -7.81 14.10
C ILE A 312 -15.96 -8.69 14.87
N GLY A 313 -15.40 -8.14 15.96
CA GLY A 313 -14.49 -8.86 16.86
C GLY A 313 -13.00 -8.81 16.46
N ILE A 314 -12.64 -8.17 15.35
CA ILE A 314 -11.25 -8.00 14.88
C ILE A 314 -10.71 -6.70 15.45
N LYS A 315 -9.75 -6.77 16.39
CA LYS A 315 -9.30 -5.63 17.18
C LYS A 315 -7.80 -5.39 17.05
N GLY A 316 -7.38 -4.17 17.44
CA GLY A 316 -5.97 -3.76 17.52
C GLY A 316 -5.36 -3.38 16.18
N ASN A 317 -6.14 -3.23 15.13
CA ASN A 317 -5.63 -2.91 13.80
C ASN A 317 -5.21 -1.46 13.66
N SER A 318 -4.00 -1.29 13.13
CA SER A 318 -3.41 -0.01 12.80
C SER A 318 -4.01 0.60 11.52
N HIS A 319 -3.45 1.73 11.05
CA HIS A 319 -3.77 2.24 9.71
C HIS A 319 -3.27 1.33 8.57
N MET A 320 -2.34 0.42 8.88
CA MET A 320 -1.70 -0.47 7.92
C MET A 320 -2.28 -1.89 7.96
N LEU A 321 -3.60 -2.01 7.82
CA LEU A 321 -4.34 -3.28 7.94
C LEU A 321 -3.69 -4.44 7.17
N MET A 322 -3.14 -4.16 5.99
CA MET A 322 -2.49 -5.14 5.13
C MET A 322 -1.13 -5.61 5.66
N GLN A 323 -0.57 -4.93 6.65
CA GLN A 323 0.72 -5.24 7.26
C GLN A 323 0.59 -5.71 8.72
N ASP A 324 -0.58 -5.59 9.32
CA ASP A 324 -0.88 -6.06 10.67
C ASP A 324 -0.73 -7.58 10.78
N LYS A 325 -0.52 -8.11 12.00
CA LYS A 325 -0.30 -9.55 12.26
C LYS A 325 -1.47 -10.43 11.83
N ASN A 326 -2.67 -9.90 11.84
CA ASN A 326 -3.90 -10.55 11.41
C ASN A 326 -4.34 -10.16 9.97
N ASN A 327 -3.42 -9.72 9.13
CA ASN A 327 -3.71 -9.28 7.75
C ASN A 327 -4.44 -10.34 6.91
N ALA A 328 -4.18 -11.63 7.15
CA ALA A 328 -4.85 -12.72 6.45
C ALA A 328 -6.34 -12.80 6.79
N GLU A 329 -6.71 -12.62 8.07
CA GLU A 329 -8.10 -12.59 8.52
C GLU A 329 -8.87 -11.45 7.84
N ILE A 330 -8.24 -10.27 7.72
CA ILE A 330 -8.84 -9.12 7.03
C ILE A 330 -8.98 -9.38 5.53
N ALA A 331 -7.98 -10.00 4.90
CA ALA A 331 -8.08 -10.43 3.49
C ALA A 331 -9.23 -11.41 3.27
N ASP A 332 -9.53 -12.30 4.22
CA ASP A 332 -10.67 -13.22 4.17
C ASP A 332 -12.01 -12.48 4.31
N VAL A 333 -12.11 -11.48 5.17
CA VAL A 333 -13.30 -10.60 5.26
C VAL A 333 -13.57 -9.91 3.92
N ILE A 334 -12.53 -9.36 3.30
CA ILE A 334 -12.63 -8.72 1.97
C ILE A 334 -13.05 -9.75 0.91
N GLN A 335 -12.42 -10.92 0.88
CA GLN A 335 -12.74 -11.98 -0.07
C GLN A 335 -14.21 -12.44 0.08
N LYS A 336 -14.67 -12.62 1.29
CA LYS A 336 -16.08 -12.99 1.58
C LYS A 336 -17.05 -11.95 1.02
N TRP A 337 -16.74 -10.67 1.15
CA TRP A 337 -17.54 -9.60 0.57
C TRP A 337 -17.54 -9.66 -0.95
N LEU A 338 -16.37 -9.83 -1.59
CA LEU A 338 -16.24 -9.95 -3.05
C LEU A 338 -17.03 -11.15 -3.61
N VAL A 339 -17.00 -12.29 -2.91
CA VAL A 339 -17.84 -13.46 -3.23
C VAL A 339 -19.32 -13.09 -3.12
N GLY A 340 -19.72 -12.44 -2.03
CA GLY A 340 -21.11 -12.00 -1.80
C GLY A 340 -21.63 -11.01 -2.86
N LYS A 341 -20.75 -10.29 -3.55
CA LYS A 341 -21.08 -9.42 -4.68
C LYS A 341 -21.05 -10.15 -6.04
N GLY A 342 -20.82 -11.46 -6.06
CA GLY A 342 -20.79 -12.27 -7.28
C GLY A 342 -19.58 -11.99 -8.18
N LEU A 343 -18.46 -11.45 -7.62
CA LEU A 343 -17.25 -11.09 -8.34
C LEU A 343 -16.23 -12.26 -8.40
N VAL A 344 -16.56 -13.39 -7.81
CA VAL A 344 -15.76 -14.63 -7.79
C VAL A 344 -16.63 -15.76 -8.29
N ASP A 345 -16.01 -16.70 -9.05
CA ASP A 345 -16.65 -17.93 -9.54
C ASP A 345 -16.77 -18.98 -8.43
#